data_ebc04b07b6815a30e84b63fbf9d2f891
#
_entry.id   ebc04b07b6815a30e84b63fbf9d2f891
#
_cell.length_a   1.000
_cell.length_b   1.000
_cell.length_c   1.000
_cell.angle_alpha   90.00
_cell.angle_beta   90.00
_cell.angle_gamma   90.00
#
_symmetry.space_group_name_H-M   'P 1'
#
loop_
_entity.id
_entity.type
_entity.pdbx_description
1 polymer ?
#
loop_
_entity_poly.entity_id
_entity_poly.type
_entity_poly.pdbx_seq_one_letter_code
_entity_poly.pdbx_strand_id
1 'polypeptide(L)'
;MQMNNISLSHRLLGGPSQNHPSPVKDLIDALDPENISLLNWNIYKGKRGNWARHFHGYIKEYDIVTIQEAHLSEHLKSILARQNCTWTLNVAFHLDNRASGVMTASRVVALNTIGMWHTEPLIRTAKTALFSYYPIKGSEQPLLVANIHGINFTPGTHAYRRQIENLFQVAHQHEGAIAIAGDFNTWSRTRMEMVQGYATAAGFLSLDYTRHVRKRFFGKALDHVFYRGLDPVAHHSWKVDSSDHNPTRVQFKLL
;
A
#
# COMPACT_ATOMS: atom_id res chain seq x y z
N MET A 1 -27.28 22.47 0.04
CA MET A 1 -26.07 22.79 -0.71
C MET A 1 -25.78 21.60 -1.63
N GLN A 2 -26.12 21.73 -2.92
CA GLN A 2 -26.09 20.62 -3.88
C GLN A 2 -24.65 20.25 -4.18
N MET A 3 -24.26 19.01 -3.90
CA MET A 3 -23.01 18.44 -4.42
C MET A 3 -23.17 18.17 -5.91
N ASN A 4 -22.45 18.93 -6.72
CA ASN A 4 -22.37 18.72 -8.15
C ASN A 4 -21.76 17.35 -8.45
N ASN A 5 -22.49 16.51 -9.18
CA ASN A 5 -22.00 15.31 -9.84
C ASN A 5 -20.89 15.69 -10.81
N ILE A 6 -19.62 15.65 -10.35
CA ILE A 6 -18.46 15.75 -11.22
C ILE A 6 -18.22 14.34 -11.78
N SER A 7 -18.49 14.21 -13.06
CA SER A 7 -18.24 13.04 -13.89
C SER A 7 -16.87 12.40 -13.58
N LEU A 8 -16.89 11.15 -13.12
CA LEU A 8 -15.75 10.25 -12.85
C LEU A 8 -15.02 9.79 -14.14
N SER A 9 -14.93 10.65 -15.16
CA SER A 9 -14.34 10.31 -16.47
C SER A 9 -12.86 10.67 -16.63
N HIS A 10 -12.08 10.80 -15.56
CA HIS A 10 -10.64 11.02 -15.69
C HIS A 10 -9.81 9.82 -15.19
N ARG A 11 -9.63 8.87 -16.13
CA ARG A 11 -8.54 7.89 -16.21
C ARG A 11 -8.34 7.00 -14.95
N LEU A 12 -9.33 6.19 -14.63
CA LEU A 12 -9.11 4.81 -14.19
C LEU A 12 -8.75 3.97 -15.44
N LEU A 13 -7.75 4.39 -16.20
CA LEU A 13 -7.27 3.59 -17.33
C LEU A 13 -6.27 2.59 -16.79
N GLY A 14 -6.66 1.32 -16.81
CA GLY A 14 -5.81 0.19 -16.54
C GLY A 14 -4.55 0.22 -17.41
N GLY A 15 -3.43 0.67 -16.81
CA GLY A 15 -2.14 0.19 -17.25
C GLY A 15 -2.05 -1.30 -16.88
N PRO A 16 -1.14 -2.08 -17.47
CA PRO A 16 -1.08 -3.50 -17.25
C PRO A 16 -0.75 -3.80 -15.79
N SER A 17 -1.75 -4.18 -14.99
CA SER A 17 -1.51 -4.87 -13.74
C SER A 17 -1.04 -6.28 -14.09
N GLN A 18 0.12 -6.69 -13.58
CA GLN A 18 0.57 -8.06 -13.71
C GLN A 18 0.04 -8.84 -12.50
N ASN A 19 -0.89 -9.74 -12.76
CA ASN A 19 -1.37 -10.72 -11.79
C ASN A 19 -0.69 -12.05 -12.10
N HIS A 20 -0.14 -12.70 -11.10
CA HIS A 20 0.28 -14.09 -11.23
C HIS A 20 -0.46 -14.92 -10.19
N PRO A 21 -1.51 -15.65 -10.56
CA PRO A 21 -2.01 -16.74 -9.75
C PRO A 21 -1.00 -17.88 -9.88
N SER A 22 -0.11 -18.04 -8.90
CA SER A 22 0.54 -19.33 -8.73
C SER A 22 -0.54 -20.36 -8.39
N PRO A 23 -0.45 -21.63 -8.84
CA PRO A 23 -1.26 -22.71 -8.32
C PRO A 23 -0.82 -22.97 -6.86
N VAL A 24 -1.46 -22.32 -5.93
CA VAL A 24 -1.06 -22.30 -4.52
C VAL A 24 -1.96 -23.28 -3.76
N LYS A 25 -1.36 -24.29 -3.17
CA LYS A 25 -2.09 -25.37 -2.48
C LYS A 25 -2.68 -25.00 -1.11
N ASP A 26 -2.20 -23.92 -0.48
CA ASP A 26 -2.51 -23.58 0.93
C ASP A 26 -2.84 -22.10 1.14
N LEU A 27 -3.56 -21.48 0.19
CA LEU A 27 -4.15 -20.14 0.42
C LEU A 27 -5.31 -20.29 1.41
N ILE A 28 -5.47 -19.27 2.25
CA ILE A 28 -6.68 -19.16 3.08
C ILE A 28 -7.80 -18.54 2.25
N ASP A 29 -9.02 -19.03 2.44
CA ASP A 29 -10.18 -18.59 1.64
C ASP A 29 -10.60 -17.16 1.97
N ALA A 30 -10.46 -16.76 3.26
CA ALA A 30 -10.83 -15.44 3.75
C ALA A 30 -9.99 -15.05 4.97
N LEU A 31 -9.87 -13.74 5.21
CA LEU A 31 -9.21 -13.17 6.39
C LEU A 31 -9.99 -13.51 7.66
N ASP A 32 -9.27 -13.78 8.75
CA ASP A 32 -9.85 -13.93 10.09
C ASP A 32 -10.23 -12.55 10.65
N PRO A 33 -11.51 -12.25 10.94
CA PRO A 33 -11.94 -10.96 11.47
C PRO A 33 -11.29 -10.58 12.81
N GLU A 34 -10.88 -11.58 13.60
CA GLU A 34 -10.22 -11.37 14.90
C GLU A 34 -8.70 -11.13 14.79
N ASN A 35 -8.11 -11.42 13.62
CA ASN A 35 -6.65 -11.37 13.46
C ASN A 35 -6.24 -11.10 12.01
N ILE A 36 -6.35 -9.85 11.58
CA ILE A 36 -5.91 -9.39 10.26
C ILE A 36 -4.53 -8.76 10.40
N SER A 37 -3.50 -9.38 9.86
CA SER A 37 -2.13 -8.90 9.95
C SER A 37 -1.67 -8.24 8.64
N LEU A 38 -1.22 -6.97 8.75
CA LEU A 38 -0.71 -6.18 7.63
C LEU A 38 0.70 -5.67 7.91
N LEU A 39 1.59 -5.87 6.93
CA LEU A 39 2.92 -5.28 6.91
C LEU A 39 3.03 -4.27 5.75
N ASN A 40 3.63 -3.11 6.02
CA ASN A 40 3.99 -2.12 5.00
C ASN A 40 5.50 -1.93 4.94
N TRP A 41 6.06 -1.96 3.72
CA TRP A 41 7.50 -1.78 3.54
C TRP A 41 7.88 -1.27 2.15
N ASN A 42 8.57 -0.14 2.07
CA ASN A 42 9.31 0.27 0.88
C ASN A 42 10.64 -0.51 0.84
N ILE A 43 10.81 -1.38 -0.17
CA ILE A 43 11.96 -2.30 -0.27
C ILE A 43 13.18 -1.72 -1.00
N TYR A 44 13.13 -0.45 -1.40
CA TYR A 44 14.23 0.23 -2.11
C TYR A 44 14.73 -0.57 -3.33
N LYS A 45 13.82 -1.11 -4.13
CA LYS A 45 14.07 -1.95 -5.32
C LYS A 45 14.94 -3.20 -5.04
N GLY A 46 15.03 -3.62 -3.78
CA GLY A 46 15.91 -4.72 -3.38
C GLY A 46 17.40 -4.43 -3.54
N LYS A 47 17.80 -3.16 -3.46
CA LYS A 47 19.21 -2.74 -3.70
C LYS A 47 20.16 -3.04 -2.54
N ARG A 48 19.64 -3.24 -1.31
CA ARG A 48 20.47 -3.55 -0.15
C ARG A 48 20.55 -5.06 0.09
N GLY A 49 21.61 -5.51 0.74
CA GLY A 49 21.74 -6.90 1.18
C GLY A 49 20.62 -7.32 2.14
N ASN A 50 20.41 -8.63 2.33
CA ASN A 50 19.43 -9.22 3.25
C ASN A 50 17.95 -8.96 2.95
N TRP A 51 17.58 -8.08 2.01
CA TRP A 51 16.20 -7.75 1.71
C TRP A 51 15.37 -9.01 1.37
N ALA A 52 15.93 -9.89 0.58
CA ALA A 52 15.27 -11.12 0.14
C ALA A 52 14.92 -12.06 1.31
N ARG A 53 15.83 -12.19 2.28
CA ARG A 53 15.60 -12.98 3.49
C ARG A 53 14.48 -12.38 4.34
N HIS A 54 14.52 -11.06 4.57
CA HIS A 54 13.47 -10.38 5.33
C HIS A 54 12.12 -10.47 4.61
N PHE A 55 12.09 -10.19 3.31
CA PHE A 55 10.88 -10.27 2.49
C PHE A 55 10.25 -11.66 2.50
N HIS A 56 11.08 -12.72 2.35
CA HIS A 56 10.63 -14.10 2.45
C HIS A 56 9.99 -14.42 3.83
N GLY A 57 10.57 -13.92 4.91
CA GLY A 57 10.01 -14.06 6.26
C GLY A 57 8.66 -13.36 6.38
N TYR A 58 8.59 -12.11 5.92
CA TYR A 58 7.37 -11.30 6.04
C TYR A 58 6.18 -11.87 5.26
N ILE A 59 6.38 -12.36 4.03
CA ILE A 59 5.29 -12.98 3.26
C ILE A 59 4.71 -14.21 3.97
N LYS A 60 5.53 -14.94 4.74
CA LYS A 60 5.06 -16.10 5.52
C LYS A 60 4.31 -15.71 6.78
N GLU A 61 4.72 -14.60 7.39
CA GLU A 61 4.23 -14.18 8.72
C GLU A 61 2.93 -13.39 8.66
N TYR A 62 2.75 -12.56 7.59
CA TYR A 62 1.63 -11.64 7.50
C TYR A 62 0.61 -12.07 6.44
N ASP A 63 -0.68 -11.79 6.71
CA ASP A 63 -1.77 -12.07 5.77
C ASP A 63 -1.66 -11.19 4.53
N ILE A 64 -1.28 -9.91 4.72
CA ILE A 64 -1.16 -8.91 3.65
C ILE A 64 0.15 -8.14 3.81
N VAL A 65 0.91 -8.02 2.72
CA VAL A 65 2.17 -7.26 2.65
C VAL A 65 2.06 -6.21 1.55
N THR A 66 2.03 -4.93 1.93
CA THR A 66 2.06 -3.79 1.00
C THR A 66 3.50 -3.34 0.79
N ILE A 67 3.91 -3.29 -0.47
CA ILE A 67 5.30 -3.11 -0.86
C ILE A 67 5.40 -1.93 -1.83
N GLN A 68 6.27 -0.96 -1.52
CA GLN A 68 6.61 0.12 -2.44
C GLN A 68 8.01 -0.12 -3.02
N GLU A 69 8.26 0.47 -4.17
CA GLU A 69 9.45 0.24 -4.98
C GLU A 69 9.71 -1.24 -5.27
N ALA A 70 8.64 -2.03 -5.46
CA ALA A 70 8.78 -3.39 -5.93
C ALA A 70 9.35 -3.38 -7.35
N HIS A 71 10.53 -3.97 -7.52
CA HIS A 71 11.18 -4.18 -8.82
C HIS A 71 11.15 -5.66 -9.16
N LEU A 72 10.40 -6.05 -10.19
CA LEU A 72 10.12 -7.45 -10.53
C LEU A 72 11.34 -8.14 -11.17
N SER A 73 12.42 -8.22 -10.39
CA SER A 73 13.64 -8.96 -10.75
C SER A 73 13.39 -10.47 -10.71
N GLU A 74 14.25 -11.25 -11.37
CA GLU A 74 14.18 -12.72 -11.32
C GLU A 74 14.31 -13.24 -9.88
N HIS A 75 15.06 -12.53 -9.04
CA HIS A 75 15.18 -12.87 -7.62
C HIS A 75 13.84 -12.67 -6.88
N LEU A 76 13.15 -11.52 -7.08
CA LEU A 76 11.83 -11.30 -6.49
C LEU A 76 10.81 -12.32 -6.99
N LYS A 77 10.78 -12.59 -8.31
CA LYS A 77 9.90 -13.63 -8.89
C LYS A 77 10.16 -15.00 -8.27
N SER A 78 11.43 -15.39 -8.11
CA SER A 78 11.82 -16.66 -7.49
C SER A 78 11.36 -16.77 -6.04
N ILE A 79 11.41 -15.67 -5.27
CA ILE A 79 10.87 -15.67 -3.89
C ILE A 79 9.36 -15.84 -3.92
N LEU A 80 8.66 -15.04 -4.71
CA LEU A 80 7.19 -15.07 -4.82
C LEU A 80 6.68 -16.46 -5.27
N ALA A 81 7.35 -17.07 -6.26
CA ALA A 81 6.99 -18.40 -6.76
C ALA A 81 7.14 -19.54 -5.74
N ARG A 82 7.95 -19.33 -4.68
CA ARG A 82 8.17 -20.32 -3.60
C ARG A 82 7.27 -20.09 -2.39
N GLN A 83 6.45 -19.05 -2.40
CA GLN A 83 5.56 -18.70 -1.30
C GLN A 83 4.13 -19.10 -1.63
N ASN A 84 3.39 -19.49 -0.60
CA ASN A 84 1.95 -19.68 -0.65
C ASN A 84 1.27 -18.29 -0.54
N CYS A 85 1.44 -17.46 -1.56
CA CYS A 85 0.83 -16.13 -1.62
C CYS A 85 0.43 -15.79 -3.06
N THR A 86 -0.61 -14.99 -3.20
CA THR A 86 -0.93 -14.27 -4.42
C THR A 86 -0.29 -12.90 -4.37
N TRP A 87 -0.10 -12.26 -5.52
CA TRP A 87 0.39 -10.90 -5.56
C TRP A 87 -0.11 -10.16 -6.79
N THR A 88 -0.26 -8.85 -6.65
CA THR A 88 -0.58 -7.93 -7.75
C THR A 88 0.42 -6.79 -7.73
N LEU A 89 1.03 -6.50 -8.89
CA LEU A 89 1.92 -5.35 -9.10
C LEU A 89 1.21 -4.31 -9.95
N ASN A 90 0.97 -3.12 -9.40
CA ASN A 90 0.57 -1.96 -10.20
C ASN A 90 1.82 -1.28 -10.75
N VAL A 91 2.05 -1.47 -12.05
CA VAL A 91 3.28 -1.03 -12.72
C VAL A 91 3.30 0.48 -12.87
N ALA A 92 4.31 1.13 -12.30
CA ALA A 92 4.57 2.55 -12.43
C ALA A 92 5.43 2.85 -13.67
N PHE A 93 6.48 2.07 -13.87
CA PHE A 93 7.43 2.20 -14.99
C PHE A 93 8.23 0.89 -15.17
N HIS A 94 8.99 0.83 -16.24
CA HIS A 94 9.96 -0.24 -16.47
C HIS A 94 11.38 0.29 -16.24
N LEU A 95 12.19 -0.49 -15.55
CA LEU A 95 13.62 -0.25 -15.32
C LEU A 95 14.37 -1.52 -15.74
N ASP A 96 15.35 -1.40 -16.63
CA ASP A 96 16.10 -2.54 -17.20
C ASP A 96 15.16 -3.65 -17.73
N ASN A 97 14.13 -3.25 -18.47
CA ASN A 97 13.06 -4.11 -19.01
C ASN A 97 12.24 -4.88 -17.95
N ARG A 98 12.32 -4.48 -16.68
CA ARG A 98 11.57 -5.08 -15.57
C ARG A 98 10.55 -4.10 -15.01
N ALA A 99 9.36 -4.60 -14.72
CA ALA A 99 8.29 -3.81 -14.13
C ALA A 99 8.65 -3.36 -12.71
N SER A 100 8.36 -2.09 -12.41
CA SER A 100 8.53 -1.51 -11.07
C SER A 100 7.29 -0.72 -10.68
N GLY A 101 6.91 -0.79 -9.41
CA GLY A 101 5.71 -0.11 -8.92
C GLY A 101 5.40 -0.41 -7.46
N VAL A 102 4.10 -0.40 -7.13
CA VAL A 102 3.61 -0.88 -5.84
C VAL A 102 3.06 -2.29 -6.00
N MET A 103 3.38 -3.17 -5.07
CA MET A 103 2.95 -4.56 -5.05
C MET A 103 2.21 -4.85 -3.75
N THR A 104 1.11 -5.57 -3.83
CA THR A 104 0.48 -6.17 -2.65
C THR A 104 0.55 -7.68 -2.78
N ALA A 105 1.17 -8.34 -1.81
CA ALA A 105 1.20 -9.79 -1.70
C ALA A 105 0.28 -10.23 -0.55
N SER A 106 -0.40 -11.35 -0.69
CA SER A 106 -1.37 -11.82 0.31
C SER A 106 -1.47 -13.34 0.32
N ARG A 107 -1.79 -13.89 1.49
CA ARG A 107 -2.16 -15.30 1.68
C ARG A 107 -3.62 -15.60 1.29
N VAL A 108 -4.40 -14.55 1.02
CA VAL A 108 -5.78 -14.62 0.57
C VAL A 108 -5.86 -14.10 -0.87
N VAL A 109 -6.66 -14.74 -1.71
CA VAL A 109 -6.91 -14.25 -3.07
C VAL A 109 -7.74 -12.97 -3.01
N ALA A 110 -7.25 -11.90 -3.63
CA ALA A 110 -8.06 -10.68 -3.76
C ALA A 110 -9.25 -10.92 -4.70
N LEU A 111 -10.44 -10.51 -4.27
CA LEU A 111 -11.67 -10.56 -5.08
C LEU A 111 -11.59 -9.63 -6.30
N ASN A 112 -10.93 -8.48 -6.11
CA ASN A 112 -10.73 -7.48 -7.15
C ASN A 112 -9.50 -6.63 -6.83
N THR A 113 -8.89 -6.03 -7.86
CA THR A 113 -7.79 -5.06 -7.72
C THR A 113 -7.96 -3.91 -8.70
N ILE A 114 -7.69 -2.69 -8.24
CA ILE A 114 -7.80 -1.46 -9.04
C ILE A 114 -6.50 -0.67 -8.91
N GLY A 115 -5.86 -0.36 -10.03
CA GLY A 115 -4.66 0.48 -10.08
C GLY A 115 -5.00 1.96 -10.24
N MET A 116 -4.17 2.83 -9.64
CA MET A 116 -4.22 4.28 -9.80
C MET A 116 -2.84 4.81 -10.17
N TRP A 117 -2.76 5.76 -11.12
CA TRP A 117 -1.51 6.33 -11.62
C TRP A 117 -1.53 7.86 -11.55
N HIS A 118 -0.44 8.44 -11.07
CA HIS A 118 -0.21 9.88 -11.09
C HIS A 118 1.21 10.15 -11.57
N THR A 119 1.35 10.98 -12.60
CA THR A 119 2.68 11.36 -13.12
C THR A 119 3.39 12.28 -12.14
N GLU A 120 4.62 11.95 -11.78
CA GLU A 120 5.52 12.80 -11.03
C GLU A 120 6.10 13.88 -11.94
N PRO A 121 5.82 15.17 -11.74
CA PRO A 121 6.06 16.20 -12.75
C PRO A 121 7.52 16.37 -13.17
N LEU A 122 8.48 16.28 -12.25
CA LEU A 122 9.90 16.54 -12.55
C LEU A 122 10.58 15.39 -13.27
N ILE A 123 10.33 14.16 -12.85
CA ILE A 123 11.01 12.98 -13.41
C ILE A 123 10.13 12.22 -14.42
N ARG A 124 8.90 12.66 -14.62
CA ARG A 124 7.91 12.11 -15.57
C ARG A 124 7.64 10.60 -15.41
N THR A 125 8.00 10.03 -14.26
CA THR A 125 7.64 8.66 -13.91
C THR A 125 6.30 8.64 -13.19
N ALA A 126 5.55 7.56 -13.34
CA ALA A 126 4.33 7.39 -12.56
C ALA A 126 4.66 7.04 -11.11
N LYS A 127 3.83 7.58 -10.20
CA LYS A 127 3.66 7.07 -8.83
C LYS A 127 2.28 6.44 -8.76
N THR A 128 2.20 5.30 -8.10
CA THR A 128 1.01 4.45 -8.18
C THR A 128 0.42 4.15 -6.82
N ALA A 129 -0.87 3.85 -6.81
CA ALA A 129 -1.53 3.17 -5.71
C ALA A 129 -2.26 1.94 -6.24
N LEU A 130 -2.40 0.92 -5.41
CA LEU A 130 -3.10 -0.33 -5.70
C LEU A 130 -4.15 -0.55 -4.63
N PHE A 131 -5.40 -0.67 -5.03
CA PHE A 131 -6.52 -1.06 -4.19
C PHE A 131 -6.79 -2.55 -4.39
N SER A 132 -6.89 -3.30 -3.31
CA SER A 132 -7.13 -4.74 -3.33
C SER A 132 -8.23 -5.08 -2.33
N TYR A 133 -9.22 -5.87 -2.75
CA TYR A 133 -10.38 -6.24 -1.97
C TYR A 133 -10.24 -7.68 -1.52
N TYR A 134 -10.25 -7.93 -0.21
CA TYR A 134 -10.05 -9.26 0.37
C TYR A 134 -11.29 -9.74 1.11
N PRO A 135 -11.73 -10.99 0.90
CA PRO A 135 -12.83 -11.55 1.67
C PRO A 135 -12.47 -11.65 3.15
N ILE A 136 -13.43 -11.36 4.02
CA ILE A 136 -13.33 -11.54 5.48
C ILE A 136 -14.34 -12.62 5.88
N LYS A 137 -13.92 -13.58 6.69
CA LYS A 137 -14.78 -14.65 7.17
C LYS A 137 -15.98 -14.08 7.95
N GLY A 138 -17.20 -14.45 7.53
CA GLY A 138 -18.44 -14.01 8.18
C GLY A 138 -18.85 -12.57 7.88
N SER A 139 -18.16 -11.85 6.99
CA SER A 139 -18.54 -10.50 6.54
C SER A 139 -19.00 -10.51 5.09
N GLU A 140 -20.08 -9.79 4.79
CA GLU A 140 -20.54 -9.57 3.41
C GLU A 140 -19.66 -8.53 2.68
N GLN A 141 -19.07 -7.61 3.43
CA GLN A 141 -18.20 -6.58 2.89
C GLN A 141 -16.73 -7.01 2.97
N PRO A 142 -15.96 -6.92 1.88
CA PRO A 142 -14.54 -7.23 1.90
C PRO A 142 -13.73 -6.16 2.65
N LEU A 143 -12.52 -6.51 3.09
CA LEU A 143 -11.52 -5.54 3.48
C LEU A 143 -10.94 -4.88 2.23
N LEU A 144 -10.98 -3.56 2.16
CA LEU A 144 -10.22 -2.79 1.17
C LEU A 144 -8.83 -2.46 1.72
N VAL A 145 -7.79 -2.90 1.03
CA VAL A 145 -6.40 -2.49 1.31
C VAL A 145 -5.90 -1.63 0.17
N ALA A 146 -5.50 -0.40 0.47
CA ALA A 146 -4.85 0.50 -0.48
C ALA A 146 -3.35 0.62 -0.16
N ASN A 147 -2.51 0.32 -1.15
CA ASN A 147 -1.06 0.44 -1.08
C ASN A 147 -0.64 1.63 -1.95
N ILE A 148 0.02 2.64 -1.37
CA ILE A 148 0.43 3.85 -2.09
C ILE A 148 1.94 4.06 -2.05
N HIS A 149 2.50 4.56 -3.18
CA HIS A 149 3.76 5.28 -3.23
C HIS A 149 3.50 6.71 -3.67
N GLY A 150 3.60 7.63 -2.73
CA GLY A 150 3.31 9.06 -2.93
C GLY A 150 4.30 9.75 -3.86
N ILE A 151 3.84 10.75 -4.61
CA ILE A 151 4.69 11.64 -5.40
C ILE A 151 5.75 12.28 -4.49
N ASN A 152 7.02 12.18 -4.87
CA ASN A 152 8.13 12.71 -4.09
C ASN A 152 8.61 14.07 -4.65
N PHE A 153 8.99 14.13 -5.92
CA PHE A 153 9.58 15.32 -6.54
C PHE A 153 8.55 16.07 -7.38
N THR A 154 8.11 17.23 -6.89
CA THR A 154 7.16 18.09 -7.60
C THR A 154 7.41 19.56 -7.27
N PRO A 155 7.33 20.48 -8.26
CA PRO A 155 7.21 21.90 -7.98
C PRO A 155 5.88 22.15 -7.27
N GLY A 156 5.94 22.73 -6.08
CA GLY A 156 4.74 22.95 -5.26
C GLY A 156 4.05 21.65 -4.81
N THR A 157 2.77 21.70 -4.54
CA THR A 157 2.01 20.58 -3.96
C THR A 157 0.83 20.12 -4.82
N HIS A 158 0.58 20.72 -5.98
CA HIS A 158 -0.64 20.45 -6.77
C HIS A 158 -0.76 18.98 -7.21
N ALA A 159 0.29 18.42 -7.82
CA ALA A 159 0.29 17.02 -8.27
C ALA A 159 0.17 16.05 -7.08
N TYR A 160 0.87 16.32 -5.98
CA TYR A 160 0.78 15.56 -4.75
C TYR A 160 -0.64 15.62 -4.16
N ARG A 161 -1.23 16.83 -4.06
CA ARG A 161 -2.61 17.02 -3.59
C ARG A 161 -3.60 16.17 -4.38
N ARG A 162 -3.55 16.20 -5.70
CA ARG A 162 -4.44 15.42 -6.57
C ARG A 162 -4.31 13.92 -6.34
N GLN A 163 -3.09 13.42 -6.14
CA GLN A 163 -2.88 12.00 -5.84
C GLN A 163 -3.52 11.61 -4.50
N ILE A 164 -3.30 12.40 -3.45
CA ILE A 164 -3.84 12.12 -2.10
C ILE A 164 -5.36 12.26 -2.09
N GLU A 165 -5.91 13.30 -2.71
CA GLU A 165 -7.34 13.51 -2.85
C GLU A 165 -8.02 12.31 -3.54
N ASN A 166 -7.52 11.89 -4.70
CA ASN A 166 -8.06 10.75 -5.43
C ASN A 166 -7.96 9.45 -4.63
N LEU A 167 -6.85 9.24 -3.89
CA LEU A 167 -6.69 8.07 -3.03
C LEU A 167 -7.83 7.97 -2.01
N PHE A 168 -8.06 9.06 -1.25
CA PHE A 168 -9.08 9.06 -0.21
C PHE A 168 -10.50 9.10 -0.78
N GLN A 169 -10.73 9.72 -1.94
CA GLN A 169 -12.03 9.67 -2.63
C GLN A 169 -12.41 8.24 -3.04
N VAL A 170 -11.48 7.50 -3.67
CA VAL A 170 -11.72 6.10 -4.04
C VAL A 170 -11.94 5.24 -2.81
N ALA A 171 -11.12 5.39 -1.78
CA ALA A 171 -11.27 4.63 -0.54
C ALA A 171 -12.59 4.95 0.18
N HIS A 172 -13.02 6.22 0.19
CA HIS A 172 -14.25 6.65 0.85
C HIS A 172 -15.54 6.01 0.25
N GLN A 173 -15.51 5.62 -1.03
CA GLN A 173 -16.65 4.97 -1.70
C GLN A 173 -16.88 3.54 -1.23
N HIS A 174 -15.93 2.92 -0.54
CA HIS A 174 -16.09 1.59 0.03
C HIS A 174 -16.80 1.66 1.38
N GLU A 175 -17.83 0.85 1.56
CA GLU A 175 -18.65 0.83 2.79
C GLU A 175 -18.04 -0.04 3.90
N GLY A 176 -17.25 -1.07 3.54
CA GLY A 176 -16.61 -2.00 4.48
C GLY A 176 -15.39 -1.43 5.19
N ALA A 177 -14.68 -2.31 5.87
CA ALA A 177 -13.41 -2.00 6.53
C ALA A 177 -12.31 -1.64 5.53
N ILE A 178 -11.45 -0.69 5.90
CA ILE A 178 -10.38 -0.18 5.02
C ILE A 178 -9.08 -0.02 5.80
N ALA A 179 -7.97 -0.44 5.18
CA ALA A 179 -6.61 -0.09 5.57
C ALA A 179 -5.87 0.57 4.40
N ILE A 180 -5.30 1.74 4.58
CA ILE A 180 -4.46 2.44 3.60
C ILE A 180 -3.05 2.49 4.16
N ALA A 181 -2.10 1.86 3.50
CA ALA A 181 -0.71 1.81 3.94
C ALA A 181 0.24 2.19 2.81
N GLY A 182 1.38 2.78 3.13
CA GLY A 182 2.38 3.09 2.10
C GLY A 182 3.40 4.13 2.50
N ASP A 183 4.30 4.39 1.55
CA ASP A 183 5.19 5.53 1.57
C ASP A 183 4.47 6.75 0.97
N PHE A 184 4.01 7.63 1.83
CA PHE A 184 3.28 8.85 1.45
C PHE A 184 4.19 10.01 1.08
N ASN A 185 5.50 9.89 1.28
CA ASN A 185 6.46 10.98 1.05
C ASN A 185 6.08 12.30 1.76
N THR A 186 5.66 12.21 3.02
CA THR A 186 5.21 13.34 3.87
C THR A 186 6.37 14.09 4.52
N TRP A 187 7.42 14.36 3.76
CA TRP A 187 8.65 15.00 4.27
C TRP A 187 8.49 16.49 4.64
N SER A 188 7.37 17.14 4.32
CA SER A 188 7.09 18.53 4.72
C SER A 188 5.83 18.61 5.60
N ARG A 189 5.74 19.68 6.39
CA ARG A 189 4.57 19.98 7.21
C ARG A 189 3.30 20.09 6.35
N THR A 190 3.37 20.82 5.25
CA THR A 190 2.24 21.00 4.32
C THR A 190 1.73 19.68 3.76
N ARG A 191 2.63 18.74 3.39
CA ARG A 191 2.23 17.42 2.90
C ARG A 191 1.56 16.59 3.98
N MET A 192 2.11 16.61 5.20
CA MET A 192 1.54 15.88 6.32
C MET A 192 0.15 16.39 6.69
N GLU A 193 -0.02 17.72 6.81
CA GLU A 193 -1.31 18.37 7.08
C GLU A 193 -2.34 18.05 5.99
N MET A 194 -1.92 18.01 4.73
CA MET A 194 -2.77 17.66 3.60
C MET A 194 -3.26 16.20 3.69
N VAL A 195 -2.35 15.24 3.93
CA VAL A 195 -2.73 13.82 4.07
C VAL A 195 -3.67 13.64 5.26
N GLN A 196 -3.36 14.22 6.41
CA GLN A 196 -4.22 14.15 7.59
C GLN A 196 -5.59 14.80 7.35
N GLY A 197 -5.64 15.95 6.67
CA GLY A 197 -6.88 16.64 6.34
C GLY A 197 -7.80 15.80 5.47
N TYR A 198 -7.30 15.19 4.40
CA TYR A 198 -8.10 14.30 3.55
C TYR A 198 -8.51 13.01 4.27
N ALA A 199 -7.60 12.41 5.07
CA ALA A 199 -7.91 11.23 5.85
C ALA A 199 -9.05 11.50 6.85
N THR A 200 -8.94 12.57 7.63
CA THR A 200 -9.97 12.97 8.60
C THR A 200 -11.30 13.29 7.94
N ALA A 201 -11.30 14.05 6.83
CA ALA A 201 -12.50 14.40 6.08
C ALA A 201 -13.21 13.16 5.50
N ALA A 202 -12.47 12.10 5.19
CA ALA A 202 -13.01 10.83 4.71
C ALA A 202 -13.32 9.81 5.83
N GLY A 203 -13.20 10.20 7.11
CA GLY A 203 -13.52 9.38 8.27
C GLY A 203 -12.46 8.34 8.65
N PHE A 204 -11.20 8.53 8.22
CA PHE A 204 -10.10 7.64 8.57
C PHE A 204 -9.39 8.08 9.85
N LEU A 205 -8.99 7.11 10.64
CA LEU A 205 -8.07 7.25 11.75
C LEU A 205 -6.63 7.00 11.27
N SER A 206 -5.67 7.69 11.88
CA SER A 206 -4.23 7.48 11.65
C SER A 206 -3.66 6.59 12.73
N LEU A 207 -2.88 5.58 12.33
CA LEU A 207 -2.17 4.76 13.30
C LEU A 207 -1.01 5.56 13.91
N ASP A 208 -1.02 5.71 15.23
CA ASP A 208 0.06 6.38 15.96
C ASP A 208 1.11 5.39 16.45
N TYR A 209 2.30 5.51 15.91
CA TYR A 209 3.47 4.75 16.34
C TYR A 209 4.29 5.57 17.36
N THR A 210 3.94 5.56 18.62
CA THR A 210 4.53 6.40 19.69
C THR A 210 6.05 6.25 19.84
N ARG A 211 6.60 5.05 19.64
CA ARG A 211 8.05 4.79 19.69
C ARG A 211 8.47 4.08 18.40
N HIS A 212 8.50 4.83 17.29
CA HIS A 212 8.73 4.23 16.00
C HIS A 212 10.11 4.57 15.40
N VAL A 213 10.57 3.68 14.54
CA VAL A 213 11.79 3.83 13.76
C VAL A 213 11.50 3.96 12.26
N ARG A 214 10.27 4.35 11.87
CA ARG A 214 9.90 4.62 10.48
C ARG A 214 10.90 5.57 9.83
N LYS A 215 11.11 5.43 8.52
CA LYS A 215 11.95 6.36 7.75
C LYS A 215 11.50 7.80 7.99
N ARG A 216 12.44 8.67 8.28
CA ARG A 216 12.21 10.10 8.42
C ARG A 216 13.03 10.89 7.42
N PHE A 217 12.43 11.98 6.92
CA PHE A 217 13.13 13.00 6.15
C PHE A 217 12.69 14.36 6.70
N PHE A 218 13.64 15.28 6.94
CA PHE A 218 13.40 16.52 7.68
C PHE A 218 12.59 16.33 8.98
N GLY A 219 12.87 15.26 9.71
CA GLY A 219 12.19 14.94 10.98
C GLY A 219 10.76 14.39 10.85
N LYS A 220 10.22 14.27 9.63
CA LYS A 220 8.87 13.76 9.37
C LYS A 220 8.92 12.30 8.92
N ALA A 221 8.02 11.47 9.45
CA ALA A 221 7.85 10.10 8.98
C ALA A 221 7.28 10.10 7.55
N LEU A 222 7.71 9.15 6.72
CA LEU A 222 7.25 9.01 5.34
C LEU A 222 6.17 7.94 5.18
N ASP A 223 6.25 6.88 5.99
CA ASP A 223 5.38 5.72 5.94
C ASP A 223 4.23 5.88 6.94
N HIS A 224 2.99 5.67 6.47
CA HIS A 224 1.80 5.81 7.30
C HIS A 224 0.83 4.67 7.07
N VAL A 225 -0.03 4.43 8.08
CA VAL A 225 -1.21 3.57 7.99
C VAL A 225 -2.42 4.37 8.46
N PHE A 226 -3.46 4.42 7.61
CA PHE A 226 -4.77 4.95 7.93
C PHE A 226 -5.80 3.83 7.85
N TYR A 227 -6.85 3.89 8.67
CA TYR A 227 -7.82 2.81 8.74
C TYR A 227 -9.21 3.32 9.11
N ARG A 228 -10.23 2.53 8.76
CA ARG A 228 -11.63 2.73 9.11
C ARG A 228 -12.33 1.38 9.24
N GLY A 229 -13.25 1.21 10.21
CA GLY A 229 -13.96 -0.05 10.46
C GLY A 229 -13.07 -1.18 10.99
N LEU A 230 -11.92 -0.83 11.58
CA LEU A 230 -10.94 -1.74 12.13
C LEU A 230 -10.49 -1.24 13.52
N ASP A 231 -10.13 -2.19 14.41
CA ASP A 231 -9.49 -1.90 15.70
C ASP A 231 -8.01 -2.35 15.67
N PRO A 232 -7.03 -1.45 15.80
CA PRO A 232 -5.61 -1.80 15.80
C PRO A 232 -5.18 -2.34 17.17
N VAL A 233 -5.19 -3.65 17.34
CA VAL A 233 -4.84 -4.32 18.61
C VAL A 233 -3.34 -4.37 18.90
N ALA A 234 -2.49 -4.37 17.86
CA ALA A 234 -1.04 -4.31 18.00
C ALA A 234 -0.40 -3.66 16.78
N HIS A 235 0.62 -2.83 16.98
CA HIS A 235 1.39 -2.25 15.89
C HIS A 235 2.84 -1.98 16.31
N HIS A 236 3.76 -2.06 15.36
CA HIS A 236 5.19 -1.90 15.62
C HIS A 236 5.96 -1.52 14.35
N SER A 237 7.11 -0.87 14.55
CA SER A 237 8.13 -0.68 13.50
C SER A 237 9.50 -1.01 14.06
N TRP A 238 10.38 -1.61 13.25
CA TRP A 238 11.72 -2.03 13.68
C TRP A 238 12.76 -1.67 12.62
N LYS A 239 14.02 -1.58 13.05
CA LYS A 239 15.14 -1.27 12.17
C LYS A 239 15.51 -2.47 11.32
N VAL A 240 15.81 -2.22 10.05
CA VAL A 240 16.41 -3.18 9.13
C VAL A 240 17.58 -2.52 8.40
N ASP A 241 18.55 -3.34 7.98
CA ASP A 241 19.67 -2.93 7.11
C ASP A 241 19.38 -3.14 5.61
N SER A 242 18.31 -3.87 5.32
CA SER A 242 17.94 -4.38 4.00
C SER A 242 17.13 -3.41 3.13
N SER A 243 16.77 -2.25 3.65
CA SER A 243 16.16 -1.14 2.93
C SER A 243 16.60 0.19 3.55
N ASP A 244 16.34 1.29 2.88
CA ASP A 244 16.44 2.62 3.46
C ASP A 244 15.16 3.04 4.20
N HIS A 245 14.08 2.26 4.09
CA HIS A 245 12.88 2.32 4.90
C HIS A 245 12.81 1.14 5.87
N ASN A 246 12.27 1.41 7.05
CA ASN A 246 11.99 0.40 8.05
C ASN A 246 10.56 -0.09 7.93
N PRO A 247 10.30 -1.41 8.03
CA PRO A 247 8.96 -1.94 7.94
C PRO A 247 8.09 -1.48 9.10
N THR A 248 6.79 -1.42 8.84
CA THR A 248 5.75 -1.17 9.83
C THR A 248 4.71 -2.26 9.75
N ARG A 249 4.27 -2.76 10.90
CA ARG A 249 3.20 -3.74 10.98
C ARG A 249 2.03 -3.24 11.80
N VAL A 250 0.88 -3.79 11.53
CA VAL A 250 -0.31 -3.66 12.36
C VAL A 250 -1.10 -4.96 12.33
N GLN A 251 -1.70 -5.28 13.47
CA GLN A 251 -2.69 -6.33 13.62
C GLN A 251 -4.02 -5.67 13.93
N PHE A 252 -5.03 -5.99 13.15
CA PHE A 252 -6.37 -5.46 13.29
C PHE A 252 -7.37 -6.53 13.69
N LYS A 253 -8.44 -6.09 14.34
CA LYS A 253 -9.73 -6.77 14.40
C LYS A 253 -10.76 -6.00 13.56
N LEU A 254 -11.70 -6.70 12.99
CA LEU A 254 -12.88 -6.09 12.37
C LEU A 254 -13.80 -5.55 13.47
N LEU A 255 -14.35 -4.33 13.28
CA LEU A 255 -15.33 -3.72 14.18
C LEU A 255 -16.76 -4.14 13.85
#